data_9f1a70642aeb68cc4bf768905ad03bc7
#
_entry.id   9f1a70642aeb68cc4bf768905ad03bc7
#
_cell.length_a   1.000
_cell.length_b   1.000
_cell.length_c   1.000
_cell.angle_alpha   90.00
_cell.angle_beta   90.00
_cell.angle_gamma   90.00
#
_symmetry.space_group_name_H-M   'P 1'
#
loop_
_entity.id
_entity.type
_entity.pdbx_description
1 polymer ?
#
loop_
_entity_poly.entity_id
_entity_poly.type
_entity_poly.pdbx_seq_one_letter_code
_entity_poly.pdbx_strand_id
1 'polypeptide(L)'
;MVKIARRKISLNSMKQNSGISFESDQEPDTPYDRKKLSYANTFTNPVQRNTIKTLELLTGKLRLLRKVRQFEKMGIPVGQPFWKQALDILGINLLTKQSEITKIPKKGSLVITANHPHGLVDGMVLAELIGQVRTDYKILTRSLLTGVKQIDQFMIPVPFDHEENALNKSLDMRKNAMDHLEKGGVIVIFPSGKVASSETMFGNVVEGDWNPFTAKLIQKSGANVLPIFFPGSNSRIYQIANQISATLRQGLLIYEVVHAMNKPQEPLVGNLIKQDEIS
;
A
#
# COMPACT_ATOMS: atom_id res chain seq x y z
N MET A 1 -55.51 -52.31 21.93
CA MET A 1 -54.60 -51.47 22.78
C MET A 1 -53.41 -51.05 21.97
N VAL A 2 -53.46 -49.86 21.46
CA VAL A 2 -52.33 -49.29 20.65
C VAL A 2 -51.89 -48.04 21.35
N LYS A 3 -50.60 -48.03 21.81
CA LYS A 3 -49.93 -46.87 22.43
C LYS A 3 -49.57 -45.86 21.39
N ILE A 4 -50.12 -44.66 21.47
CA ILE A 4 -49.76 -43.48 20.67
C ILE A 4 -48.61 -42.76 21.36
N ALA A 5 -47.44 -42.78 20.71
CA ALA A 5 -46.27 -42.01 21.13
C ALA A 5 -46.36 -40.57 20.58
N ARG A 6 -46.48 -39.59 21.46
CA ARG A 6 -46.42 -38.16 21.15
C ARG A 6 -44.99 -37.77 20.83
N ARG A 7 -44.73 -37.39 19.57
CA ARG A 7 -43.51 -36.67 19.17
C ARG A 7 -43.68 -35.19 19.54
N LYS A 8 -42.83 -34.71 20.44
CA LYS A 8 -42.59 -33.28 20.63
C LYS A 8 -41.78 -32.74 19.44
N ILE A 9 -42.38 -31.84 18.67
CA ILE A 9 -41.70 -31.08 17.64
C ILE A 9 -41.08 -29.86 18.35
N SER A 10 -39.77 -29.81 18.40
CA SER A 10 -38.99 -28.65 18.86
C SER A 10 -38.97 -27.62 17.72
N LEU A 11 -39.62 -26.49 17.92
CA LEU A 11 -39.43 -25.28 17.12
C LEU A 11 -38.09 -24.61 17.57
N ASN A 12 -37.02 -24.85 16.87
CA ASN A 12 -35.85 -23.97 16.91
C ASN A 12 -35.00 -24.28 15.67
N SER A 13 -35.07 -23.41 14.69
CA SER A 13 -33.96 -23.00 13.83
C SER A 13 -34.47 -22.42 12.51
N MET A 14 -34.93 -21.19 12.58
CA MET A 14 -34.84 -20.26 11.47
C MET A 14 -34.11 -19.04 11.98
N LYS A 15 -32.80 -19.10 11.97
CA LYS A 15 -31.94 -17.91 11.93
C LYS A 15 -31.23 -17.93 10.58
N GLN A 16 -31.66 -16.99 9.77
CA GLN A 16 -31.05 -16.63 8.50
C GLN A 16 -29.57 -16.36 8.69
N ASN A 17 -28.73 -17.11 7.97
CA ASN A 17 -27.35 -16.76 7.71
C ASN A 17 -27.31 -15.77 6.55
N SER A 18 -27.22 -14.50 6.86
CA SER A 18 -26.78 -13.45 5.95
C SER A 18 -25.68 -12.67 6.68
N GLY A 19 -24.45 -12.91 6.33
CA GLY A 19 -23.34 -12.18 6.88
C GLY A 19 -22.05 -12.94 6.66
N ILE A 20 -21.42 -12.77 5.50
CA ILE A 20 -20.01 -13.12 5.33
C ILE A 20 -19.22 -12.07 6.11
N SER A 21 -18.98 -12.33 7.38
CA SER A 21 -18.02 -11.60 8.19
C SER A 21 -16.62 -12.14 7.86
N PHE A 22 -15.82 -11.36 7.17
CA PHE A 22 -14.38 -11.52 7.19
C PHE A 22 -13.88 -11.02 8.56
N GLU A 23 -14.19 -11.74 9.61
CA GLU A 23 -13.52 -11.59 10.89
C GLU A 23 -12.17 -12.26 10.81
N SER A 24 -11.13 -11.44 10.72
CA SER A 24 -9.76 -11.90 10.94
C SER A 24 -9.54 -12.04 12.45
N ASP A 25 -9.46 -13.28 12.94
CA ASP A 25 -9.33 -13.67 14.35
C ASP A 25 -8.00 -13.31 15.05
N GLN A 26 -7.37 -12.21 14.68
CA GLN A 26 -6.18 -11.76 15.40
C GLN A 26 -6.49 -10.46 16.15
N GLU A 27 -6.22 -10.41 17.41
CA GLU A 27 -6.34 -9.21 18.24
C GLU A 27 -5.42 -8.08 17.74
N PRO A 28 -5.78 -6.79 17.92
CA PRO A 28 -5.00 -5.64 17.43
C PRO A 28 -3.54 -5.63 17.92
N ASP A 29 -3.25 -6.24 19.06
CA ASP A 29 -1.92 -6.28 19.70
C ASP A 29 -1.05 -7.46 19.26
N THR A 30 -1.52 -8.32 18.33
CA THR A 30 -0.65 -9.40 17.84
C THR A 30 0.52 -8.83 17.05
N PRO A 31 1.77 -9.22 17.39
CA PRO A 31 2.93 -8.76 16.64
C PRO A 31 2.84 -9.09 15.16
N TYR A 32 3.29 -8.18 14.31
CA TYR A 32 3.37 -8.43 12.89
C TYR A 32 4.18 -9.70 12.59
N ASP A 33 3.64 -10.60 11.77
CA ASP A 33 4.38 -11.79 11.35
C ASP A 33 5.61 -11.40 10.52
N ARG A 34 6.76 -11.37 11.20
CA ARG A 34 8.05 -10.97 10.63
C ARG A 34 8.49 -11.82 9.45
N LYS A 35 7.91 -13.03 9.27
CA LYS A 35 8.14 -13.85 8.08
C LYS A 35 7.52 -13.23 6.84
N LYS A 36 6.46 -12.42 7.01
CA LYS A 36 5.82 -11.67 5.92
C LYS A 36 6.67 -10.49 5.46
N LEU A 37 7.62 -9.99 6.27
CA LEU A 37 8.55 -8.92 5.90
C LEU A 37 9.61 -9.44 4.93
N SER A 38 9.19 -9.80 3.75
CA SER A 38 10.06 -10.29 2.68
C SER A 38 9.35 -10.25 1.33
N TYR A 39 9.97 -9.66 0.35
CA TYR A 39 9.53 -9.74 -1.04
C TYR A 39 9.72 -11.14 -1.63
N ALA A 40 10.52 -12.01 -1.00
CA ALA A 40 10.68 -13.39 -1.42
C ALA A 40 9.36 -14.18 -1.43
N ASN A 41 8.38 -13.77 -0.61
CA ASN A 41 7.08 -14.43 -0.52
C ASN A 41 6.20 -14.20 -1.77
N THR A 42 6.54 -13.25 -2.64
CA THR A 42 5.84 -13.00 -3.91
C THR A 42 6.26 -13.95 -5.04
N PHE A 43 7.27 -14.79 -4.80
CA PHE A 43 7.80 -15.73 -5.79
C PHE A 43 7.45 -17.17 -5.47
N THR A 44 6.95 -17.88 -6.48
CA THR A 44 6.66 -19.32 -6.39
C THR A 44 7.91 -20.17 -6.62
N ASN A 45 8.85 -19.70 -7.46
CA ASN A 45 10.09 -20.41 -7.77
C ASN A 45 11.03 -20.44 -6.54
N PRO A 46 11.44 -21.64 -6.05
CA PRO A 46 12.28 -21.77 -4.86
C PRO A 46 13.66 -21.10 -5.00
N VAL A 47 14.26 -21.14 -6.19
CA VAL A 47 15.58 -20.53 -6.44
C VAL A 47 15.50 -19.02 -6.31
N GLN A 48 14.53 -18.39 -7.00
CA GLN A 48 14.31 -16.96 -6.91
C GLN A 48 13.99 -16.53 -5.47
N ARG A 49 13.11 -17.27 -4.80
CA ARG A 49 12.74 -17.01 -3.40
C ARG A 49 13.94 -17.06 -2.46
N ASN A 50 14.82 -18.05 -2.59
CA ASN A 50 16.01 -18.18 -1.75
C ASN A 50 17.04 -17.10 -2.09
N THR A 51 17.23 -16.75 -3.36
CA THR A 51 18.09 -15.65 -3.80
C THR A 51 17.66 -14.33 -3.16
N ILE A 52 16.35 -14.01 -3.21
CA ILE A 52 15.82 -12.79 -2.60
C ILE A 52 16.02 -12.81 -1.09
N LYS A 53 15.71 -13.91 -0.38
CA LYS A 53 15.93 -14.03 1.07
C LYS A 53 17.39 -13.78 1.45
N THR A 54 18.33 -14.30 0.68
CA THR A 54 19.76 -14.11 0.93
C THR A 54 20.17 -12.66 0.70
N LEU A 55 19.72 -12.05 -0.40
CA LEU A 55 19.98 -10.63 -0.67
C LEU A 55 19.41 -9.73 0.42
N GLU A 56 18.16 -9.91 0.80
CA GLU A 56 17.53 -9.15 1.88
C GLU A 56 18.33 -9.24 3.18
N LEU A 57 18.79 -10.46 3.54
CA LEU A 57 19.57 -10.69 4.76
C LEU A 57 20.90 -9.93 4.72
N LEU A 58 21.60 -10.00 3.60
CA LEU A 58 22.91 -9.35 3.41
C LEU A 58 22.80 -7.82 3.28
N THR A 59 21.68 -7.32 2.75
CA THR A 59 21.53 -5.91 2.38
C THR A 59 20.73 -5.06 3.37
N GLY A 60 20.40 -5.59 4.54
CA GLY A 60 19.84 -4.73 5.59
C GLY A 60 18.57 -5.22 6.29
N LYS A 61 18.04 -6.38 5.96
CA LYS A 61 16.85 -6.94 6.62
C LYS A 61 16.97 -6.98 8.14
N LEU A 62 18.15 -7.32 8.68
CA LEU A 62 18.37 -7.33 10.13
C LEU A 62 18.25 -5.93 10.75
N ARG A 63 18.69 -4.89 10.04
CA ARG A 63 18.55 -3.51 10.48
C ARG A 63 17.07 -3.10 10.50
N LEU A 64 16.33 -3.44 9.46
CA LEU A 64 14.89 -3.18 9.40
C LEU A 64 14.14 -3.95 10.49
N LEU A 65 14.46 -5.23 10.73
CA LEU A 65 13.85 -6.03 11.80
C LEU A 65 14.12 -5.46 13.21
N ARG A 66 15.27 -4.83 13.45
CA ARG A 66 15.53 -4.11 14.71
C ARG A 66 14.57 -2.91 14.86
N LYS A 67 14.31 -2.18 13.78
CA LYS A 67 13.36 -1.06 13.76
C LYS A 67 11.92 -1.54 13.99
N VAL A 68 11.52 -2.65 13.36
CA VAL A 68 10.21 -3.28 13.60
C VAL A 68 10.08 -3.70 15.07
N ARG A 69 11.10 -4.33 15.66
CA ARG A 69 11.07 -4.67 17.10
C ARG A 69 10.98 -3.44 18.00
N GLN A 70 11.63 -2.34 17.63
CA GLN A 70 11.52 -1.08 18.37
C GLN A 70 10.10 -0.53 18.26
N PHE A 71 9.49 -0.58 17.08
CA PHE A 71 8.11 -0.19 16.83
C PHE A 71 7.12 -0.99 17.70
N GLU A 72 7.26 -2.32 17.71
CA GLU A 72 6.44 -3.22 18.53
C GLU A 72 6.57 -2.91 20.04
N LYS A 73 7.79 -2.66 20.52
CA LYS A 73 8.05 -2.34 21.94
C LYS A 73 7.46 -1.01 22.39
N MET A 74 7.26 -0.06 21.49
CA MET A 74 6.64 1.24 21.79
C MET A 74 5.11 1.18 21.81
N GLY A 75 4.53 0.03 21.45
CA GLY A 75 3.11 -0.14 21.18
C GLY A 75 2.78 0.27 19.74
N ILE A 76 2.01 -0.56 19.05
CA ILE A 76 1.66 -0.33 17.65
C ILE A 76 0.37 0.50 17.59
N PRO A 77 0.42 1.76 17.11
CA PRO A 77 -0.80 2.57 17.03
C PRO A 77 -1.75 2.01 15.97
N VAL A 78 -3.04 2.16 16.20
CA VAL A 78 -4.08 1.84 15.22
C VAL A 78 -4.47 3.09 14.44
N GLY A 79 -4.62 2.95 13.14
CA GLY A 79 -5.06 4.06 12.29
C GLY A 79 -3.95 5.05 11.93
N GLN A 80 -4.31 6.32 11.76
CA GLN A 80 -3.42 7.36 11.26
C GLN A 80 -2.10 7.55 12.04
N PRO A 81 -2.05 7.47 13.37
CA PRO A 81 -0.80 7.64 14.12
C PRO A 81 0.28 6.59 13.81
N PHE A 82 -0.10 5.46 13.20
CA PHE A 82 0.84 4.43 12.76
C PHE A 82 1.93 4.99 11.84
N TRP A 83 1.53 5.83 10.87
CA TRP A 83 2.45 6.33 9.84
C TRP A 83 3.51 7.24 10.42
N LYS A 84 3.10 8.19 11.26
CA LYS A 84 4.07 9.07 11.92
C LYS A 84 5.05 8.28 12.77
N GLN A 85 4.59 7.37 13.62
CA GLN A 85 5.47 6.55 14.46
C GLN A 85 6.41 5.68 13.62
N ALA A 86 5.93 5.10 12.53
CA ALA A 86 6.75 4.28 11.63
C ALA A 86 7.85 5.11 10.96
N LEU A 87 7.52 6.31 10.45
CA LEU A 87 8.50 7.23 9.86
C LEU A 87 9.51 7.73 10.90
N ASP A 88 9.06 8.11 12.10
CA ASP A 88 9.93 8.56 13.21
C ASP A 88 10.95 7.47 13.59
N ILE A 89 10.52 6.21 13.70
CA ILE A 89 11.41 5.07 14.01
C ILE A 89 12.42 4.82 12.90
N LEU A 90 12.02 5.02 11.64
CA LEU A 90 12.93 4.94 10.50
C LEU A 90 13.84 6.18 10.38
N GLY A 91 13.57 7.25 11.15
CA GLY A 91 14.29 8.52 11.07
C GLY A 91 13.98 9.29 9.79
N ILE A 92 12.81 9.06 9.19
CA ILE A 92 12.37 9.72 7.95
C ILE A 92 11.52 10.94 8.33
N ASN A 93 12.04 12.13 8.09
CA ASN A 93 11.34 13.38 8.37
C ASN A 93 10.62 13.88 7.12
N LEU A 94 9.33 14.19 7.28
CA LEU A 94 8.53 14.83 6.24
C LEU A 94 8.77 16.34 6.28
N LEU A 95 9.33 16.92 5.21
CA LEU A 95 9.69 18.33 5.11
C LEU A 95 8.74 19.14 4.20
N THR A 96 7.65 18.54 3.72
CA THR A 96 6.66 19.25 2.89
C THR A 96 6.13 20.48 3.63
N LYS A 97 6.18 21.63 2.98
CA LYS A 97 5.77 22.91 3.57
C LYS A 97 4.27 22.93 3.86
N GLN A 98 3.86 23.62 4.92
CA GLN A 98 2.44 23.76 5.27
C GLN A 98 1.60 24.36 4.14
N SER A 99 2.17 25.29 3.36
CA SER A 99 1.51 25.87 2.17
C SER A 99 1.21 24.84 1.08
N GLU A 100 2.01 23.78 0.99
CA GLU A 100 1.76 22.66 0.08
C GLU A 100 0.67 21.73 0.62
N ILE A 101 0.72 21.42 1.90
CA ILE A 101 -0.24 20.53 2.58
C ILE A 101 -1.66 21.11 2.49
N THR A 102 -1.81 22.44 2.59
CA THR A 102 -3.12 23.11 2.49
C THR A 102 -3.76 23.03 1.10
N LYS A 103 -3.02 22.61 0.06
CA LYS A 103 -3.58 22.35 -1.28
C LYS A 103 -4.45 21.08 -1.32
N ILE A 104 -4.28 20.17 -0.34
CA ILE A 104 -5.09 18.96 -0.26
C ILE A 104 -6.52 19.32 0.15
N PRO A 105 -7.54 19.02 -0.67
CA PRO A 105 -8.93 19.33 -0.34
C PRO A 105 -9.41 18.55 0.89
N LYS A 106 -10.03 19.27 1.83
CA LYS A 106 -10.53 18.67 3.09
C LYS A 106 -11.73 17.73 2.89
N LYS A 107 -12.45 17.85 1.76
CA LYS A 107 -13.67 17.08 1.45
C LYS A 107 -13.80 16.86 -0.05
N GLY A 108 -14.64 15.91 -0.42
CA GLY A 108 -14.98 15.58 -1.81
C GLY A 108 -14.10 14.48 -2.39
N SER A 109 -14.60 13.88 -3.46
CA SER A 109 -13.93 12.80 -4.18
C SER A 109 -12.61 13.27 -4.77
N LEU A 110 -11.54 12.56 -4.48
CA LEU A 110 -10.19 12.95 -4.88
C LEU A 110 -9.37 11.73 -5.30
N VAL A 111 -8.74 11.81 -6.45
CA VAL A 111 -7.68 10.87 -6.86
C VAL A 111 -6.34 11.56 -6.71
N ILE A 112 -5.49 11.04 -5.83
CA ILE A 112 -4.10 11.48 -5.68
C ILE A 112 -3.24 10.58 -6.55
N THR A 113 -2.54 11.18 -7.50
CA THR A 113 -1.56 10.49 -8.34
C THR A 113 -0.16 10.89 -7.94
N ALA A 114 0.74 9.92 -7.77
CA ALA A 114 2.14 10.19 -7.44
C ALA A 114 3.08 9.32 -8.27
N ASN A 115 4.27 9.86 -8.59
CA ASN A 115 5.38 9.04 -9.06
C ASN A 115 5.89 8.14 -7.91
N HIS A 116 6.64 7.09 -8.26
CA HIS A 116 7.01 6.04 -7.30
C HIS A 116 8.52 5.76 -7.27
N PRO A 117 9.36 6.74 -6.87
CA PRO A 117 10.81 6.57 -6.93
C PRO A 117 11.41 5.73 -5.80
N HIS A 118 10.80 5.65 -4.60
CA HIS A 118 11.39 5.01 -3.42
C HIS A 118 10.61 3.76 -2.94
N GLY A 119 9.56 3.36 -3.63
CA GLY A 119 8.79 2.17 -3.30
C GLY A 119 7.99 2.33 -2.00
N LEU A 120 8.15 1.40 -1.04
CA LEU A 120 7.38 1.37 0.20
C LEU A 120 7.36 2.71 0.94
N VAL A 121 8.47 3.44 0.91
CA VAL A 121 8.62 4.73 1.62
C VAL A 121 7.66 5.78 1.08
N ASP A 122 7.44 5.83 -0.25
CA ASP A 122 6.51 6.79 -0.85
C ASP A 122 5.08 6.59 -0.32
N GLY A 123 4.64 5.34 -0.21
CA GLY A 123 3.31 5.03 0.33
C GLY A 123 3.13 5.47 1.78
N MET A 124 4.16 5.24 2.63
CA MET A 124 4.15 5.66 4.03
C MET A 124 4.14 7.18 4.19
N VAL A 125 4.95 7.87 3.38
CA VAL A 125 5.04 9.33 3.37
C VAL A 125 3.74 9.96 2.87
N LEU A 126 3.11 9.41 1.81
CA LEU A 126 1.80 9.88 1.34
C LEU A 126 0.72 9.69 2.41
N ALA A 127 0.70 8.54 3.08
CA ALA A 127 -0.26 8.28 4.14
C ALA A 127 -0.13 9.28 5.29
N GLU A 128 1.10 9.62 5.70
CA GLU A 128 1.34 10.64 6.72
C GLU A 128 0.97 12.04 6.22
N LEU A 129 1.37 12.40 4.99
CA LEU A 129 1.11 13.71 4.39
C LEU A 129 -0.39 13.98 4.28
N ILE A 130 -1.15 13.04 3.69
CA ILE A 130 -2.59 13.16 3.49
C ILE A 130 -3.32 13.17 4.84
N GLY A 131 -2.87 12.32 5.76
CA GLY A 131 -3.44 12.17 7.09
C GLY A 131 -3.40 13.41 7.97
N GLN A 132 -2.55 14.40 7.64
CA GLN A 132 -2.54 15.71 8.30
C GLN A 132 -3.79 16.56 7.93
N VAL A 133 -4.49 16.21 6.85
CA VAL A 133 -5.65 16.95 6.36
C VAL A 133 -6.93 16.14 6.47
N ARG A 134 -6.88 14.85 6.08
CA ARG A 134 -8.04 13.93 6.09
C ARG A 134 -7.60 12.47 6.17
N THR A 135 -8.42 11.63 6.78
CA THR A 135 -8.12 10.23 7.07
C THR A 135 -9.00 9.24 6.29
N ASP A 136 -9.84 9.73 5.39
CA ASP A 136 -10.71 8.93 4.53
C ASP A 136 -10.05 8.59 3.19
N TYR A 137 -8.76 8.32 3.21
CA TYR A 137 -8.02 7.88 2.02
C TYR A 137 -7.81 6.36 2.00
N LYS A 138 -7.65 5.83 0.79
CA LYS A 138 -7.21 4.44 0.56
C LYS A 138 -6.13 4.40 -0.50
N ILE A 139 -5.07 3.64 -0.23
CA ILE A 139 -3.92 3.48 -1.12
C ILE A 139 -4.06 2.17 -1.88
N LEU A 140 -4.00 2.23 -3.20
CA LEU A 140 -3.92 1.03 -4.06
C LEU A 140 -2.49 0.48 -3.98
N THR A 141 -2.30 -0.68 -3.36
CA THR A 141 -0.96 -1.17 -3.07
C THR A 141 -0.81 -2.69 -3.17
N ARG A 142 0.39 -3.11 -3.60
CA ARG A 142 0.88 -4.50 -3.50
C ARG A 142 1.93 -4.63 -2.40
N SER A 143 1.88 -3.79 -1.39
CA SER A 143 2.97 -3.58 -0.46
C SER A 143 3.07 -4.66 0.62
N LEU A 144 4.24 -4.71 1.27
CA LEU A 144 4.48 -5.49 2.50
C LEU A 144 3.56 -5.07 3.66
N LEU A 145 2.87 -3.94 3.53
CA LEU A 145 1.95 -3.42 4.55
C LEU A 145 0.53 -3.99 4.41
N THR A 146 0.21 -4.70 3.32
CA THR A 146 -1.08 -5.39 3.21
C THR A 146 -1.19 -6.49 4.25
N GLY A 147 -2.31 -6.54 4.98
CA GLY A 147 -2.53 -7.48 6.08
C GLY A 147 -1.91 -7.04 7.42
N VAL A 148 -1.49 -5.77 7.54
CA VAL A 148 -1.20 -5.11 8.82
C VAL A 148 -2.50 -4.52 9.32
N LYS A 149 -3.16 -5.20 10.28
CA LYS A 149 -4.50 -4.86 10.75
C LYS A 149 -4.68 -3.42 11.21
N GLN A 150 -3.65 -2.86 11.83
CA GLN A 150 -3.68 -1.50 12.35
C GLN A 150 -3.92 -0.45 11.27
N ILE A 151 -3.66 -0.78 10.00
CA ILE A 151 -3.75 0.14 8.86
C ILE A 151 -4.56 -0.42 7.68
N ASP A 152 -5.19 -1.59 7.82
CA ASP A 152 -5.97 -2.22 6.74
C ASP A 152 -7.04 -1.30 6.17
N GLN A 153 -7.63 -0.45 7.01
CA GLN A 153 -8.64 0.53 6.57
C GLN A 153 -8.13 1.51 5.50
N PHE A 154 -6.81 1.74 5.42
CA PHE A 154 -6.18 2.65 4.45
C PHE A 154 -5.70 1.93 3.18
N MET A 155 -5.94 0.64 3.03
CA MET A 155 -5.41 -0.15 1.93
C MET A 155 -6.50 -0.73 1.05
N ILE A 156 -6.25 -0.72 -0.26
CA ILE A 156 -6.94 -1.57 -1.22
C ILE A 156 -5.87 -2.43 -1.89
N PRO A 157 -5.85 -3.75 -1.61
CA PRO A 157 -4.85 -4.64 -2.19
C PRO A 157 -5.03 -4.76 -3.70
N VAL A 158 -3.92 -4.63 -4.43
CA VAL A 158 -3.84 -4.87 -5.87
C VAL A 158 -3.30 -6.28 -6.09
N PRO A 159 -4.03 -7.21 -6.71
CA PRO A 159 -3.59 -8.58 -6.90
C PRO A 159 -2.41 -8.66 -7.87
N PHE A 160 -1.60 -9.70 -7.72
CA PHE A 160 -0.61 -10.08 -8.73
C PHE A 160 -1.27 -10.91 -9.83
N ASP A 161 -0.78 -10.80 -11.07
CA ASP A 161 -1.33 -11.51 -12.23
C ASP A 161 -1.27 -13.05 -12.10
N HIS A 162 -0.34 -13.56 -11.30
CA HIS A 162 -0.16 -14.98 -11.03
C HIS A 162 -0.96 -15.51 -9.82
N GLU A 163 -1.70 -14.66 -9.14
CA GLU A 163 -2.54 -15.09 -8.02
C GLU A 163 -3.77 -15.85 -8.51
N GLU A 164 -4.19 -16.82 -7.71
CA GLU A 164 -5.46 -17.48 -7.92
C GLU A 164 -6.61 -16.46 -7.89
N ASN A 165 -7.49 -16.53 -8.90
CA ASN A 165 -8.61 -15.59 -9.10
C ASN A 165 -8.19 -14.11 -9.25
N ALA A 166 -7.00 -13.83 -9.81
CA ALA A 166 -6.47 -12.48 -10.00
C ALA A 166 -7.45 -11.55 -10.73
N LEU A 167 -8.19 -12.07 -11.72
CA LEU A 167 -9.18 -11.29 -12.45
C LEU A 167 -10.32 -10.81 -11.54
N ASN A 168 -10.92 -11.69 -10.74
CA ASN A 168 -12.01 -11.34 -9.85
C ASN A 168 -11.53 -10.37 -8.76
N LYS A 169 -10.36 -10.63 -8.14
CA LYS A 169 -9.73 -9.72 -7.19
C LYS A 169 -9.47 -8.34 -7.78
N SER A 170 -9.08 -8.27 -9.07
CA SER A 170 -8.87 -7.01 -9.79
C SER A 170 -10.18 -6.26 -10.04
N LEU A 171 -11.28 -6.97 -10.32
CA LEU A 171 -12.60 -6.38 -10.45
C LEU A 171 -13.11 -5.83 -9.11
N ASP A 172 -12.94 -6.60 -8.03
CA ASP A 172 -13.30 -6.19 -6.67
C ASP A 172 -12.50 -4.95 -6.22
N MET A 173 -11.20 -4.93 -6.48
CA MET A 173 -10.33 -3.78 -6.22
C MET A 173 -10.84 -2.51 -6.93
N ARG A 174 -11.20 -2.64 -8.22
CA ARG A 174 -11.73 -1.51 -9.03
C ARG A 174 -13.07 -1.03 -8.48
N LYS A 175 -13.96 -1.96 -8.14
CA LYS A 175 -15.26 -1.65 -7.53
C LYS A 175 -15.07 -0.93 -6.20
N ASN A 176 -14.23 -1.47 -5.30
CA ASN A 176 -13.96 -0.87 -4.01
C ASN A 176 -13.38 0.56 -4.13
N ALA A 177 -12.52 0.79 -5.12
CA ALA A 177 -11.97 2.13 -5.39
C ALA A 177 -13.08 3.10 -5.88
N MET A 178 -13.95 2.67 -6.78
CA MET A 178 -15.08 3.47 -7.26
C MET A 178 -16.05 3.80 -6.13
N ASP A 179 -16.52 2.77 -5.39
CA ASP A 179 -17.46 2.93 -4.26
C ASP A 179 -16.92 3.91 -3.19
N HIS A 180 -15.59 3.90 -3.00
CA HIS A 180 -14.94 4.81 -2.07
C HIS A 180 -14.95 6.27 -2.57
N LEU A 181 -14.67 6.48 -3.86
CA LEU A 181 -14.75 7.81 -4.48
C LEU A 181 -16.19 8.34 -4.52
N GLU A 182 -17.19 7.51 -4.84
CA GLU A 182 -18.60 7.89 -4.84
C GLU A 182 -19.08 8.40 -3.46
N LYS A 183 -18.47 7.89 -2.39
CA LYS A 183 -18.73 8.36 -1.01
C LYS A 183 -17.95 9.64 -0.65
N GLY A 184 -17.25 10.25 -1.59
CA GLY A 184 -16.46 11.45 -1.37
C GLY A 184 -15.08 11.20 -0.76
N GLY A 185 -14.60 9.96 -0.76
CA GLY A 185 -13.30 9.58 -0.23
C GLY A 185 -12.12 9.89 -1.16
N VAL A 186 -10.91 9.56 -0.71
CA VAL A 186 -9.66 9.73 -1.46
C VAL A 186 -9.10 8.38 -1.91
N ILE A 187 -8.74 8.27 -3.17
CA ILE A 187 -7.93 7.16 -3.69
C ILE A 187 -6.53 7.66 -4.01
N VAL A 188 -5.53 6.97 -3.48
CA VAL A 188 -4.11 7.22 -3.75
C VAL A 188 -3.60 6.13 -4.67
N ILE A 189 -2.99 6.54 -5.78
CA ILE A 189 -2.49 5.62 -6.80
C ILE A 189 -1.10 6.04 -7.29
N PHE A 190 -0.24 5.05 -7.50
CA PHE A 190 1.00 5.16 -8.26
C PHE A 190 0.71 4.66 -9.68
N PRO A 191 0.49 5.55 -10.66
CA PRO A 191 -0.15 5.17 -11.93
C PRO A 191 0.58 4.13 -12.76
N SER A 192 1.91 4.11 -12.71
CA SER A 192 2.72 3.09 -13.41
C SER A 192 2.61 1.70 -12.79
N GLY A 193 2.20 1.62 -11.51
CA GLY A 193 2.16 0.37 -10.73
C GLY A 193 3.54 -0.25 -10.49
N LYS A 194 4.61 0.48 -10.75
CA LYS A 194 6.01 0.05 -10.62
C LYS A 194 6.85 1.13 -9.95
N VAL A 195 7.89 0.72 -9.25
CA VAL A 195 8.92 1.64 -8.76
C VAL A 195 9.71 2.17 -9.95
N ALA A 196 9.92 3.49 -9.99
CA ALA A 196 10.64 4.17 -11.06
C ALA A 196 12.05 3.59 -11.25
N SER A 197 12.47 3.44 -12.47
CA SER A 197 13.75 2.81 -12.80
C SER A 197 14.39 3.46 -14.04
N SER A 198 15.69 3.27 -14.18
CA SER A 198 16.41 3.71 -15.37
C SER A 198 16.40 2.64 -16.46
N GLU A 199 16.42 3.04 -17.72
CA GLU A 199 16.51 2.13 -18.87
C GLU A 199 17.94 1.61 -19.07
N THR A 200 18.94 2.29 -18.52
CA THR A 200 20.34 1.90 -18.57
C THR A 200 20.98 1.96 -17.18
N MET A 201 22.12 1.29 -16.97
CA MET A 201 22.80 1.24 -15.67
C MET A 201 23.09 2.61 -15.07
N PHE A 202 23.35 3.62 -15.91
CA PHE A 202 23.73 4.98 -15.50
C PHE A 202 22.77 6.06 -16.02
N GLY A 203 21.67 5.65 -16.65
CA GLY A 203 20.66 6.55 -17.19
C GLY A 203 19.85 7.27 -16.10
N ASN A 204 19.04 8.21 -16.55
CA ASN A 204 18.08 8.87 -15.69
C ASN A 204 17.01 7.87 -15.23
N VAL A 205 16.55 8.04 -13.99
CA VAL A 205 15.43 7.28 -13.48
C VAL A 205 14.14 7.97 -13.94
N VAL A 206 13.27 7.21 -14.57
CA VAL A 206 11.99 7.70 -15.06
C VAL A 206 10.84 6.84 -14.56
N GLU A 207 9.69 7.46 -14.42
CA GLU A 207 8.45 6.77 -14.14
C GLU A 207 8.05 5.94 -15.37
N GLY A 208 7.55 4.73 -15.15
CA GLY A 208 7.03 3.91 -16.24
C GLY A 208 5.71 4.43 -16.79
N ASP A 209 5.27 3.87 -17.91
CA ASP A 209 3.98 4.20 -18.53
C ASP A 209 2.82 4.01 -17.54
N TRP A 210 1.90 4.94 -17.57
CA TRP A 210 0.73 4.90 -16.71
C TRP A 210 -0.27 3.84 -17.16
N ASN A 211 -0.76 3.09 -16.20
CA ASN A 211 -1.80 2.09 -16.47
C ASN A 211 -3.12 2.80 -16.89
N PRO A 212 -3.76 2.40 -17.98
CA PRO A 212 -5.03 2.95 -18.43
C PRO A 212 -6.16 2.91 -17.38
N PHE A 213 -6.01 2.07 -16.36
CA PHE A 213 -6.95 2.02 -15.22
C PHE A 213 -7.03 3.36 -14.49
N THR A 214 -5.91 4.06 -14.32
CA THR A 214 -5.89 5.37 -13.64
C THR A 214 -6.76 6.39 -14.38
N ALA A 215 -6.61 6.51 -15.69
CA ALA A 215 -7.43 7.41 -16.50
C ALA A 215 -8.92 7.03 -16.42
N LYS A 216 -9.24 5.74 -16.55
CA LYS A 216 -10.62 5.24 -16.45
C LYS A 216 -11.23 5.47 -15.08
N LEU A 217 -10.45 5.34 -14.00
CA LEU A 217 -10.92 5.61 -12.64
C LEU A 217 -11.29 7.09 -12.50
N ILE A 218 -10.41 8.00 -12.92
CA ILE A 218 -10.61 9.44 -12.87
C ILE A 218 -11.85 9.85 -13.67
N GLN A 219 -11.92 9.45 -14.95
CA GLN A 219 -13.03 9.79 -15.83
C GLN A 219 -14.39 9.31 -15.32
N LYS A 220 -14.45 8.05 -14.82
CA LYS A 220 -15.71 7.45 -14.38
C LYS A 220 -16.18 7.94 -13.02
N SER A 221 -15.26 8.25 -12.11
CA SER A 221 -15.60 8.68 -10.76
C SER A 221 -16.02 10.15 -10.67
N GLY A 222 -15.66 10.95 -11.66
CA GLY A 222 -15.87 12.41 -11.58
C GLY A 222 -15.05 13.07 -10.48
N ALA A 223 -14.03 12.42 -9.94
CA ALA A 223 -13.20 12.95 -8.88
C ALA A 223 -12.22 14.01 -9.40
N ASN A 224 -11.91 15.00 -8.56
CA ASN A 224 -10.77 15.88 -8.80
C ASN A 224 -9.46 15.11 -8.72
N VAL A 225 -8.40 15.64 -9.33
CA VAL A 225 -7.07 15.01 -9.33
C VAL A 225 -6.07 15.95 -8.66
N LEU A 226 -5.26 15.36 -7.75
CA LEU A 226 -4.15 16.07 -7.11
C LEU A 226 -2.85 15.33 -7.41
N PRO A 227 -1.96 15.86 -8.24
CA PRO A 227 -0.66 15.27 -8.47
C PRO A 227 0.28 15.57 -7.30
N ILE A 228 1.04 14.56 -6.87
CA ILE A 228 2.12 14.71 -5.88
C ILE A 228 3.39 14.16 -6.51
N PHE A 229 4.48 14.89 -6.37
CA PHE A 229 5.77 14.52 -6.94
C PHE A 229 6.80 14.26 -5.85
N PHE A 230 7.39 13.07 -5.87
CA PHE A 230 8.53 12.71 -5.05
C PHE A 230 9.82 12.99 -5.80
N PRO A 231 10.69 13.89 -5.31
CA PRO A 231 12.02 14.07 -5.86
C PRO A 231 12.93 12.90 -5.49
N GLY A 232 13.97 12.70 -6.31
CA GLY A 232 14.96 11.65 -6.08
C GLY A 232 14.62 10.30 -6.71
N SER A 233 15.34 9.29 -6.27
CA SER A 233 15.20 7.92 -6.79
C SER A 233 15.89 6.93 -5.86
N ASN A 234 15.59 5.66 -6.04
CA ASN A 234 16.34 4.54 -5.45
C ASN A 234 17.81 4.56 -5.88
N SER A 235 18.64 3.89 -5.10
CA SER A 235 20.12 3.86 -5.28
C SER A 235 20.53 3.36 -6.67
N ARG A 236 21.76 3.70 -7.08
CA ARG A 236 22.34 3.16 -8.31
C ARG A 236 22.47 1.64 -8.30
N ILE A 237 22.68 1.04 -7.13
CA ILE A 237 22.71 -0.43 -7.00
C ILE A 237 21.37 -1.03 -7.41
N TYR A 238 20.27 -0.42 -7.01
CA TYR A 238 18.92 -0.81 -7.43
C TYR A 238 18.74 -0.68 -8.96
N GLN A 239 19.21 0.42 -9.55
CA GLN A 239 19.10 0.66 -10.98
C GLN A 239 19.92 -0.36 -11.80
N ILE A 240 21.15 -0.67 -11.35
CA ILE A 240 21.99 -1.69 -11.98
C ILE A 240 21.34 -3.07 -11.85
N ALA A 241 20.83 -3.43 -10.68
CA ALA A 241 20.13 -4.69 -10.49
C ALA A 241 18.89 -4.82 -11.38
N ASN A 242 18.19 -3.72 -11.65
CA ASN A 242 17.05 -3.69 -12.58
C ASN A 242 17.44 -4.10 -14.00
N GLN A 243 18.66 -3.74 -14.45
CA GLN A 243 19.16 -4.11 -15.78
C GLN A 243 19.58 -5.59 -15.86
N ILE A 244 19.99 -6.17 -14.73
CA ILE A 244 20.48 -7.54 -14.69
C ILE A 244 19.32 -8.53 -14.54
N SER A 245 18.44 -8.29 -13.58
CA SER A 245 17.36 -9.22 -13.25
C SER A 245 16.26 -8.59 -12.41
N ALA A 246 15.00 -8.84 -12.80
CA ALA A 246 13.84 -8.47 -11.99
C ALA A 246 13.89 -9.07 -10.57
N THR A 247 14.45 -10.28 -10.42
CA THR A 247 14.63 -10.95 -9.13
C THR A 247 15.63 -10.20 -8.24
N LEU A 248 16.77 -9.77 -8.79
CA LEU A 248 17.76 -8.97 -8.06
C LEU A 248 17.17 -7.63 -7.62
N ARG A 249 16.49 -6.94 -8.53
CA ARG A 249 15.78 -5.68 -8.22
C ARG A 249 14.81 -5.86 -7.06
N GLN A 250 13.98 -6.92 -7.12
CA GLN A 250 13.00 -7.20 -6.07
C GLN A 250 13.67 -7.46 -4.71
N GLY A 251 14.79 -8.19 -4.70
CA GLY A 251 15.57 -8.47 -3.49
C GLY A 251 16.20 -7.23 -2.85
N LEU A 252 16.40 -6.16 -3.62
CA LEU A 252 16.94 -4.90 -3.11
C LEU A 252 15.89 -3.93 -2.57
N LEU A 253 14.59 -4.22 -2.68
CA LEU A 253 13.56 -3.30 -2.15
C LEU A 253 13.68 -3.10 -0.62
N ILE A 254 14.05 -4.13 0.13
CA ILE A 254 14.33 -3.99 1.58
C ILE A 254 15.57 -3.11 1.81
N TYR A 255 16.60 -3.27 0.97
CA TYR A 255 17.78 -2.40 1.01
C TYR A 255 17.42 -0.93 0.80
N GLU A 256 16.53 -0.63 -0.17
CA GLU A 256 16.13 0.76 -0.44
C GLU A 256 15.37 1.38 0.74
N VAL A 257 14.53 0.62 1.45
CA VAL A 257 13.93 1.09 2.71
C VAL A 257 15.00 1.44 3.74
N VAL A 258 16.01 0.58 3.91
CA VAL A 258 17.13 0.83 4.82
C VAL A 258 17.98 2.01 4.35
N HIS A 259 18.16 2.18 3.05
CA HIS A 259 18.90 3.29 2.44
C HIS A 259 18.19 4.63 2.62
N ALA A 260 16.86 4.64 2.68
CA ALA A 260 16.04 5.82 2.94
C ALA A 260 16.02 6.23 4.43
N MET A 261 16.44 5.34 5.36
CA MET A 261 16.48 5.66 6.80
C MET A 261 17.37 6.87 7.06
N ASN A 262 16.91 7.73 7.99
CA ASN A 262 17.55 8.98 8.42
C ASN A 262 17.76 10.00 7.26
N LYS A 263 16.94 9.90 6.21
CA LYS A 263 16.90 10.88 5.14
C LYS A 263 15.53 11.57 5.13
N PRO A 264 15.49 12.88 4.91
CA PRO A 264 14.23 13.58 4.78
C PRO A 264 13.52 13.22 3.48
N GLN A 265 12.20 13.39 3.49
CA GLN A 265 11.35 13.30 2.33
C GLN A 265 10.55 14.60 2.16
N GLU A 266 10.61 15.18 0.98
CA GLU A 266 9.94 16.45 0.67
C GLU A 266 9.10 16.29 -0.61
N PRO A 267 7.99 15.53 -0.56
CA PRO A 267 7.07 15.48 -1.69
C PRO A 267 6.46 16.85 -1.96
N LEU A 268 6.34 17.20 -3.24
CA LEU A 268 5.75 18.45 -3.72
C LEU A 268 4.29 18.21 -4.08
N VAL A 269 3.40 19.00 -3.53
CA VAL A 269 1.96 18.94 -3.84
C VAL A 269 1.64 19.87 -4.98
N GLY A 270 1.19 19.34 -6.11
CA GLY A 270 0.80 20.11 -7.28
C GLY A 270 -0.51 20.89 -7.08
N ASN A 271 -0.97 21.52 -8.15
CA ASN A 271 -2.25 22.18 -8.15
C ASN A 271 -3.38 21.18 -8.33
N LEU A 272 -4.51 21.44 -7.69
CA LEU A 272 -5.73 20.65 -7.86
C LEU A 272 -6.24 20.82 -9.30
N ILE A 273 -6.42 19.71 -10.00
CA ILE A 273 -7.05 19.63 -11.32
C ILE A 273 -8.51 19.26 -11.08
N LYS A 274 -9.42 20.16 -11.42
CA LYS A 274 -10.84 19.92 -11.24
C LYS A 274 -11.38 19.01 -12.35
N GLN A 275 -12.49 18.33 -12.05
CA GLN A 275 -13.17 17.46 -12.99
C GLN A 275 -13.49 18.12 -14.34
N ASP A 276 -13.93 19.36 -14.33
CA ASP A 276 -14.29 20.13 -15.51
C ASP A 276 -13.08 20.52 -16.39
N GLU A 277 -11.87 20.39 -15.86
CA GLU A 277 -10.60 20.58 -16.58
C GLU A 277 -10.07 19.26 -17.21
N ILE A 278 -10.72 18.12 -16.92
CA ILE A 278 -10.30 16.80 -17.40
C ILE A 278 -11.18 16.42 -18.59
N SER A 279 -10.67 16.58 -19.80
CA SER A 279 -11.36 16.23 -21.05
C SER A 279 -11.15 14.78 -21.47
#